data_95bde372379f38b919ae8ce6a8e6d218
#
_entry.id   95bde372379f38b919ae8ce6a8e6d218
#
_cell.length_a   1.000
_cell.length_b   1.000
_cell.length_c   1.000
_cell.angle_alpha   90.00
_cell.angle_beta   90.00
_cell.angle_gamma   90.00
#
_symmetry.space_group_name_H-M   'P 1'
#
loop_
_entity.id
_entity.type
_entity.pdbx_description
1 polymer ?
#
loop_
_entity_poly.entity_id
_entity_poly.type
_entity_poly.pdbx_seq_one_letter_code
_entity_poly.pdbx_strand_id
1 'polypeptide(L)'
;MKVEATDKELSTSYSATIRGRQDIDIYPQVSGTIEKLCVTEGQKVRRGQLLFIIDQVPYKAALKTAVANVEAARAALATAELTYNSNKELYAQKVVSEFSLKTAENSYLTAKAQLSQAEAQEISARNNLSYTEVKSPSDGVVGALPYRAGALVSPSLPQPLTTVSDNSDMYVYFSMTENQLLALTRQYGSIAETLKSMPGVQLQLSDGSTYDQTGRVESISGVIDTSTGSVSLRAAFPNPNGLLHSGGAGNIILPSIYKDCIAVPQAATFELQNKVYVYKVVDGKASSAMIDVEKISNGREYIARAGLVPGDVIVAEGVGLLREGTPIVPKGQAAAAAAAAPATDESAAQTQTEKEE
;
A
#
# COMPACT_ATOMS: atom_id res chain seq x y z
N MET A 1 -16.37 -35.66 -20.81
CA MET A 1 -16.67 -34.97 -19.53
C MET A 1 -18.00 -34.25 -19.72
N LYS A 2 -18.95 -34.39 -18.79
CA LYS A 2 -20.17 -33.61 -18.78
C LYS A 2 -19.90 -32.31 -18.08
N VAL A 3 -20.28 -31.17 -18.67
CA VAL A 3 -20.09 -29.86 -18.05
C VAL A 3 -21.30 -29.50 -17.21
N GLU A 4 -21.03 -28.98 -16.02
CA GLU A 4 -22.06 -28.57 -15.07
C GLU A 4 -21.77 -27.15 -14.62
N ALA A 5 -22.83 -26.40 -14.35
CA ALA A 5 -22.70 -25.08 -13.75
C ALA A 5 -22.33 -25.24 -12.27
N THR A 6 -21.24 -24.63 -11.87
CA THR A 6 -20.75 -24.65 -10.48
C THR A 6 -20.28 -23.28 -10.10
N ASP A 7 -20.40 -22.97 -8.83
CA ASP A 7 -19.75 -21.77 -8.28
C ASP A 7 -18.25 -22.03 -8.17
N LYS A 8 -17.45 -21.18 -8.78
CA LYS A 8 -15.98 -21.27 -8.71
C LYS A 8 -15.43 -20.05 -8.03
N GLU A 9 -14.62 -20.27 -7.02
CA GLU A 9 -13.79 -19.26 -6.42
C GLU A 9 -12.46 -19.21 -7.15
N LEU A 10 -12.15 -18.08 -7.73
CA LEU A 10 -10.93 -17.82 -8.44
C LEU A 10 -10.16 -16.71 -7.76
N SER A 11 -8.86 -16.83 -7.74
CA SER A 11 -7.98 -15.85 -7.14
C SER A 11 -7.20 -15.12 -8.23
N THR A 12 -7.25 -13.81 -8.21
CA THR A 12 -6.37 -12.98 -9.03
C THR A 12 -5.27 -12.41 -8.17
N SER A 13 -4.02 -12.56 -8.62
CA SER A 13 -2.84 -12.06 -7.93
C SER A 13 -2.40 -10.72 -8.51
N TYR A 14 -2.15 -9.75 -7.66
CA TYR A 14 -1.66 -8.41 -8.01
C TYR A 14 -0.38 -8.12 -7.24
N SER A 15 0.65 -7.66 -7.93
CA SER A 15 1.88 -7.19 -7.27
C SER A 15 1.57 -6.01 -6.37
N ALA A 16 2.14 -6.02 -5.18
CA ALA A 16 1.81 -5.07 -4.15
C ALA A 16 3.06 -4.59 -3.39
N THR A 17 2.99 -3.35 -2.91
CA THR A 17 3.99 -2.74 -2.03
C THR A 17 3.39 -2.57 -0.64
N ILE A 18 4.13 -2.99 0.37
CA ILE A 18 3.75 -2.91 1.77
C ILE A 18 4.35 -1.63 2.36
N ARG A 19 3.53 -0.82 3.02
CA ARG A 19 3.97 0.39 3.74
C ARG A 19 3.37 0.41 5.13
N GLY A 20 4.08 1.03 6.07
CA GLY A 20 3.52 1.34 7.38
C GLY A 20 2.29 2.25 7.24
N ARG A 21 1.45 2.26 8.26
CA ARG A 21 0.30 3.16 8.34
C ARG A 21 0.73 4.62 8.16
N GLN A 22 1.89 4.96 8.71
CA GLN A 22 2.49 6.27 8.58
C GLN A 22 4.01 6.15 8.64
N ASP A 23 4.69 6.59 7.60
CA ASP A 23 6.14 6.73 7.54
C ASP A 23 6.47 8.21 7.61
N ILE A 24 7.15 8.65 8.68
CA ILE A 24 7.50 10.04 8.89
C ILE A 24 9.01 10.20 8.84
N ASP A 25 9.48 10.95 7.87
CA ASP A 25 10.88 11.32 7.74
C ASP A 25 11.21 12.45 8.71
N ILE A 26 12.21 12.23 9.56
CA ILE A 26 12.63 13.14 10.59
C ILE A 26 13.81 13.98 10.09
N TYR A 27 13.57 15.26 9.88
CA TYR A 27 14.57 16.24 9.52
C TYR A 27 14.89 17.15 10.70
N PRO A 28 16.14 17.62 10.86
CA PRO A 28 16.48 18.62 11.86
C PRO A 28 15.87 19.96 11.46
N GLN A 29 15.35 20.72 12.40
CA GLN A 29 14.81 22.07 12.14
C GLN A 29 15.86 23.17 12.35
N VAL A 30 17.00 22.82 12.94
CA VAL A 30 18.13 23.71 13.21
C VAL A 30 19.43 23.05 12.77
N SER A 31 20.45 23.88 12.49
CA SER A 31 21.78 23.41 12.09
C SER A 31 22.66 23.19 13.32
N GLY A 32 23.51 22.18 13.29
CA GLY A 32 24.48 21.92 14.36
C GLY A 32 25.06 20.52 14.30
N THR A 33 25.95 20.21 15.21
CA THR A 33 26.55 18.87 15.31
C THR A 33 25.66 17.99 16.19
N ILE A 34 25.43 16.74 15.79
CA ILE A 34 24.76 15.75 16.63
C ILE A 34 25.65 15.46 17.85
N GLU A 35 25.20 15.85 19.03
CA GLU A 35 25.88 15.56 20.29
C GLU A 35 25.65 14.11 20.71
N LYS A 36 24.39 13.64 20.64
CA LYS A 36 24.03 12.31 21.11
C LYS A 36 22.88 11.72 20.30
N LEU A 37 22.98 10.40 20.03
CA LEU A 37 21.87 9.56 19.60
C LEU A 37 21.24 8.92 20.84
N CYS A 38 19.93 9.06 20.99
CA CYS A 38 19.16 8.53 22.13
C CYS A 38 18.41 7.23 21.79
N VAL A 39 18.50 6.78 20.53
CA VAL A 39 17.80 5.59 20.01
C VAL A 39 18.72 4.75 19.14
N THR A 40 18.33 3.51 18.91
CA THR A 40 18.97 2.56 18.01
C THR A 40 18.03 2.19 16.84
N GLU A 41 18.61 1.72 15.74
CA GLU A 41 17.88 1.22 14.60
C GLU A 41 16.96 0.06 15.02
N GLY A 42 15.73 0.03 14.52
CA GLY A 42 14.72 -0.98 14.87
C GLY A 42 14.06 -0.80 16.25
N GLN A 43 14.46 0.21 17.03
CA GLN A 43 13.87 0.47 18.34
C GLN A 43 12.44 1.00 18.23
N LYS A 44 11.52 0.46 19.05
CA LYS A 44 10.18 1.03 19.23
C LYS A 44 10.26 2.32 20.03
N VAL A 45 9.64 3.37 19.54
CA VAL A 45 9.57 4.70 20.15
C VAL A 45 8.15 5.17 20.30
N ARG A 46 7.92 6.06 21.27
CA ARG A 46 6.64 6.71 21.51
C ARG A 46 6.67 8.15 21.03
N ARG A 47 5.52 8.70 20.72
CA ARG A 47 5.36 10.11 20.45
C ARG A 47 5.97 10.97 21.55
N GLY A 48 6.80 11.97 21.16
CA GLY A 48 7.52 12.84 22.07
C GLY A 48 8.82 12.25 22.65
N GLN A 49 9.14 11.00 22.36
CA GLN A 49 10.41 10.40 22.79
C GLN A 49 11.59 11.05 22.07
N LEU A 50 12.64 11.35 22.82
CA LEU A 50 13.86 11.97 22.32
C LEU A 50 14.64 10.98 21.43
N LEU A 51 14.98 11.42 20.22
CA LEU A 51 15.71 10.65 19.21
C LEU A 51 17.18 11.11 19.12
N PHE A 52 17.37 12.44 18.95
CA PHE A 52 18.69 13.04 18.78
C PHE A 52 18.80 14.30 19.63
N ILE A 53 20.01 14.61 20.04
CA ILE A 53 20.38 15.91 20.62
C ILE A 53 21.39 16.56 19.70
N ILE A 54 21.07 17.77 19.24
CA ILE A 54 21.97 18.65 18.48
C ILE A 54 22.65 19.57 19.48
N ASP A 55 23.89 19.99 19.23
CA ASP A 55 24.65 20.91 20.10
C ASP A 55 23.79 22.10 20.54
N GLN A 56 23.52 22.16 21.84
CA GLN A 56 22.64 23.16 22.46
C GLN A 56 23.36 24.42 22.89
N VAL A 57 24.72 24.41 22.95
CA VAL A 57 25.50 25.53 23.51
C VAL A 57 25.18 26.87 22.85
N PRO A 58 25.24 27.01 21.50
CA PRO A 58 24.95 28.27 20.84
C PRO A 58 23.50 28.73 21.05
N TYR A 59 22.55 27.80 21.08
CA TYR A 59 21.12 28.10 21.26
C TYR A 59 20.80 28.52 22.71
N LYS A 60 21.43 27.91 23.70
CA LYS A 60 21.31 28.33 25.11
C LYS A 60 21.89 29.74 25.32
N ALA A 61 23.02 30.05 24.69
CA ALA A 61 23.60 31.37 24.74
C ALA A 61 22.67 32.44 24.10
N ALA A 62 22.10 32.15 22.91
CA ALA A 62 21.15 33.00 22.24
C ALA A 62 19.88 33.26 23.08
N LEU A 63 19.32 32.19 23.70
CA LEU A 63 18.19 32.35 24.58
C LEU A 63 18.51 33.21 25.79
N LYS A 64 19.68 33.02 26.43
CA LYS A 64 20.10 33.83 27.57
C LYS A 64 20.19 35.31 27.20
N THR A 65 20.73 35.61 26.02
CA THR A 65 20.79 36.99 25.50
C THR A 65 19.40 37.56 25.26
N ALA A 66 18.49 36.82 24.65
CA ALA A 66 17.12 37.22 24.41
C ALA A 66 16.36 37.53 25.72
N VAL A 67 16.51 36.67 26.74
CA VAL A 67 15.94 36.88 28.08
C VAL A 67 16.48 38.17 28.70
N ALA A 68 17.78 38.43 28.62
CA ALA A 68 18.37 39.67 29.14
C ALA A 68 17.80 40.91 28.43
N ASN A 69 17.55 40.83 27.12
CA ASN A 69 16.91 41.92 26.37
C ASN A 69 15.46 42.19 26.82
N VAL A 70 14.69 41.13 27.12
CA VAL A 70 13.34 41.26 27.70
C VAL A 70 13.39 41.97 29.03
N GLU A 71 14.30 41.61 29.93
CA GLU A 71 14.43 42.27 31.25
C GLU A 71 14.82 43.74 31.11
N ALA A 72 15.74 44.09 30.19
CA ALA A 72 16.10 45.46 29.90
C ALA A 72 14.90 46.27 29.34
N ALA A 73 14.15 45.72 28.37
CA ALA A 73 12.96 46.34 27.82
C ALA A 73 11.83 46.50 28.87
N ARG A 74 11.68 45.54 29.77
CA ARG A 74 10.73 45.61 30.88
C ARG A 74 11.08 46.74 31.87
N ALA A 75 12.35 46.91 32.20
CA ALA A 75 12.82 48.03 33.02
C ALA A 75 12.59 49.38 32.35
N ALA A 76 12.86 49.47 31.03
CA ALA A 76 12.59 50.70 30.27
C ALA A 76 11.08 51.03 30.22
N LEU A 77 10.22 50.03 30.03
CA LEU A 77 8.77 50.20 30.09
C LEU A 77 8.31 50.70 31.46
N ALA A 78 8.79 50.10 32.56
CA ALA A 78 8.44 50.54 33.90
C ALA A 78 8.82 52.00 34.16
N THR A 79 10.00 52.46 33.66
CA THR A 79 10.41 53.84 33.78
C THR A 79 9.52 54.77 32.93
N ALA A 80 9.18 54.40 31.72
CA ALA A 80 8.31 55.19 30.85
C ALA A 80 6.86 55.25 31.38
N GLU A 81 6.37 54.16 31.96
CA GLU A 81 5.06 54.11 32.64
C GLU A 81 4.99 55.02 33.84
N LEU A 82 6.02 54.98 34.70
CA LEU A 82 6.11 55.89 35.85
C LEU A 82 6.10 57.35 35.38
N THR A 83 6.87 57.70 34.38
CA THR A 83 6.93 59.06 33.79
C THR A 83 5.59 59.49 33.20
N TYR A 84 4.91 58.59 32.46
CA TYR A 84 3.59 58.85 31.91
C TYR A 84 2.55 59.10 33.04
N ASN A 85 2.50 58.22 34.05
CA ASN A 85 1.57 58.35 35.17
C ASN A 85 1.79 59.64 35.95
N SER A 86 3.05 60.00 36.22
CA SER A 86 3.40 61.29 36.85
C SER A 86 2.94 62.49 36.04
N ASN A 87 3.21 62.51 34.74
CA ASN A 87 2.75 63.61 33.86
C ASN A 87 1.23 63.67 33.75
N LYS A 88 0.52 62.52 33.82
CA LYS A 88 -0.93 62.45 33.82
C LYS A 88 -1.53 63.10 35.05
N GLU A 89 -0.94 62.84 36.23
CA GLU A 89 -1.35 63.45 37.50
C GLU A 89 -1.08 64.97 37.51
N LEU A 90 0.10 65.41 37.06
CA LEU A 90 0.46 66.82 36.99
C LEU A 90 -0.41 67.58 35.95
N TYR A 91 -0.79 66.97 34.84
CA TYR A 91 -1.71 67.54 33.86
C TYR A 91 -3.12 67.72 34.48
N ALA A 92 -3.61 66.79 35.22
CA ALA A 92 -4.89 66.92 35.94
C ALA A 92 -4.88 68.11 36.90
N GLN A 93 -3.73 68.41 37.51
CA GLN A 93 -3.52 69.57 38.35
C GLN A 93 -3.18 70.90 37.57
N LYS A 94 -3.16 70.81 36.21
CA LYS A 94 -2.82 71.92 35.31
C LYS A 94 -1.37 72.47 35.46
N VAL A 95 -0.44 71.60 35.91
CA VAL A 95 0.97 71.96 36.11
C VAL A 95 1.80 71.84 34.85
N VAL A 96 1.44 70.86 34.00
CA VAL A 96 2.15 70.56 32.72
C VAL A 96 1.25 70.77 31.52
N SER A 97 1.85 70.95 30.33
CA SER A 97 1.12 71.11 29.07
C SER A 97 0.61 69.75 28.51
N GLU A 98 -0.43 69.82 27.70
CA GLU A 98 -0.93 68.62 26.95
C GLU A 98 0.18 67.99 26.07
N PHE A 99 1.06 68.82 25.51
CA PHE A 99 2.22 68.35 24.74
C PHE A 99 3.13 67.44 25.58
N SER A 100 3.42 67.86 26.83
CA SER A 100 4.25 67.03 27.74
C SER A 100 3.59 65.70 28.08
N LEU A 101 2.27 65.69 28.32
CA LEU A 101 1.52 64.47 28.56
C LEU A 101 1.56 63.53 27.35
N LYS A 102 1.29 64.07 26.15
CA LYS A 102 1.33 63.32 24.91
C LYS A 102 2.72 62.75 24.55
N THR A 103 3.76 63.48 24.85
CA THR A 103 5.15 63.04 24.70
C THR A 103 5.46 61.88 25.63
N ALA A 104 5.03 61.93 26.91
CA ALA A 104 5.21 60.86 27.85
C ALA A 104 4.38 59.62 27.48
N GLU A 105 3.13 59.80 26.97
CA GLU A 105 2.29 58.74 26.46
C GLU A 105 2.94 57.99 25.28
N ASN A 106 3.46 58.74 24.30
CA ASN A 106 4.16 58.17 23.15
C ASN A 106 5.43 57.43 23.57
N SER A 107 6.17 57.92 24.55
CA SER A 107 7.35 57.24 25.11
C SER A 107 6.96 55.91 25.79
N TYR A 108 5.87 55.91 26.54
CA TYR A 108 5.30 54.69 27.15
C TYR A 108 4.88 53.67 26.10
N LEU A 109 4.13 54.10 25.05
CA LEU A 109 3.72 53.24 23.96
C LEU A 109 4.92 52.67 23.18
N THR A 110 5.96 53.48 22.96
CA THR A 110 7.19 53.02 22.31
C THR A 110 7.90 51.95 23.14
N ALA A 111 8.07 52.18 24.45
CA ALA A 111 8.69 51.22 25.34
C ALA A 111 7.89 49.92 25.43
N LYS A 112 6.54 49.99 25.42
CA LYS A 112 5.65 48.83 25.37
C LYS A 112 5.84 48.03 24.08
N ALA A 113 5.97 48.72 22.93
CA ALA A 113 6.24 48.04 21.66
C ALA A 113 7.61 47.35 21.65
N GLN A 114 8.64 47.99 22.23
CA GLN A 114 9.99 47.43 22.37
C GLN A 114 9.99 46.17 23.25
N LEU A 115 9.21 46.14 24.36
CA LEU A 115 9.08 44.97 25.19
C LEU A 115 8.43 43.80 24.38
N SER A 116 7.34 44.10 23.68
CA SER A 116 6.70 43.05 22.83
C SER A 116 7.64 42.50 21.76
N GLN A 117 8.49 43.35 21.17
CA GLN A 117 9.53 42.92 20.21
C GLN A 117 10.57 42.00 20.88
N ALA A 118 11.04 42.38 22.07
CA ALA A 118 12.02 41.57 22.81
C ALA A 118 11.41 40.20 23.23
N GLU A 119 10.15 40.18 23.68
CA GLU A 119 9.43 38.95 24.01
C GLU A 119 9.28 38.02 22.80
N ALA A 120 8.97 38.56 21.62
CA ALA A 120 8.93 37.80 20.37
C ALA A 120 10.29 37.18 20.01
N GLN A 121 11.40 37.92 20.25
CA GLN A 121 12.75 37.39 20.05
C GLN A 121 13.10 36.29 21.03
N GLU A 122 12.68 36.42 22.31
CA GLU A 122 12.85 35.36 23.31
C GLU A 122 12.10 34.07 22.90
N ILE A 123 10.85 34.19 22.47
CA ILE A 123 10.05 33.04 22.00
C ILE A 123 10.76 32.35 20.83
N SER A 124 11.29 33.12 19.89
CA SER A 124 12.05 32.57 18.74
C SER A 124 13.30 31.82 19.19
N ALA A 125 14.10 32.40 20.09
CA ALA A 125 15.30 31.76 20.62
C ALA A 125 14.96 30.49 21.43
N ARG A 126 13.87 30.50 22.19
CA ARG A 126 13.36 29.34 22.94
C ARG A 126 12.93 28.22 22.01
N ASN A 127 12.22 28.54 20.94
CA ASN A 127 11.82 27.55 19.92
C ASN A 127 13.04 26.95 19.24
N ASN A 128 14.03 27.75 18.84
CA ASN A 128 15.26 27.25 18.24
C ASN A 128 16.01 26.31 19.19
N LEU A 129 16.06 26.60 20.49
CA LEU A 129 16.61 25.68 21.48
C LEU A 129 15.78 24.39 21.59
N SER A 130 14.48 24.49 21.55
CA SER A 130 13.62 23.28 21.60
C SER A 130 13.82 22.35 20.41
N TYR A 131 14.12 22.89 19.23
CA TYR A 131 14.39 22.14 18.00
C TYR A 131 15.73 21.41 18.01
N THR A 132 16.62 21.72 18.96
CA THR A 132 17.86 20.93 19.16
C THR A 132 17.55 19.57 19.77
N GLU A 133 16.41 19.39 20.42
CA GLU A 133 15.90 18.11 20.88
C GLU A 133 14.96 17.52 19.84
N VAL A 134 15.50 16.68 18.97
CA VAL A 134 14.69 16.02 17.92
C VAL A 134 13.91 14.88 18.56
N LYS A 135 12.57 15.02 18.54
CA LYS A 135 11.62 14.05 19.13
C LYS A 135 10.79 13.36 18.09
N SER A 136 10.32 12.16 18.41
CA SER A 136 9.39 11.43 17.55
C SER A 136 8.02 12.11 17.50
N PRO A 137 7.45 12.37 16.31
CA PRO A 137 6.10 12.94 16.18
C PRO A 137 4.99 11.92 16.38
N SER A 138 5.29 10.61 16.30
CA SER A 138 4.33 9.50 16.43
C SER A 138 4.93 8.33 17.18
N ASP A 139 4.08 7.40 17.57
CA ASP A 139 4.52 6.06 17.96
C ASP A 139 4.99 5.32 16.71
N GLY A 140 5.97 4.41 16.86
CA GLY A 140 6.47 3.65 15.72
C GLY A 140 7.81 2.97 15.97
N VAL A 141 8.47 2.57 14.88
CA VAL A 141 9.79 1.93 14.87
C VAL A 141 10.77 2.84 14.14
N VAL A 142 11.94 3.03 14.72
CA VAL A 142 13.02 3.82 14.14
C VAL A 142 13.64 3.04 12.98
N GLY A 143 13.75 3.68 11.82
CA GLY A 143 14.42 3.16 10.64
C GLY A 143 15.95 3.24 10.73
N ALA A 144 16.61 3.34 9.58
CA ALA A 144 18.07 3.51 9.53
C ALA A 144 18.50 4.87 10.12
N LEU A 145 19.71 4.89 10.67
CA LEU A 145 20.34 6.07 11.26
C LEU A 145 21.61 6.42 10.46
N PRO A 146 21.48 7.13 9.32
CA PRO A 146 22.61 7.44 8.45
C PRO A 146 23.63 8.39 9.09
N TYR A 147 23.20 9.19 10.06
CA TYR A 147 24.06 10.16 10.75
C TYR A 147 24.42 9.67 12.15
N ARG A 148 25.69 9.84 12.52
CA ARG A 148 26.24 9.45 13.82
C ARG A 148 26.55 10.68 14.68
N ALA A 149 26.84 10.46 15.98
CA ALA A 149 27.32 11.52 16.84
C ALA A 149 28.60 12.14 16.24
N GLY A 150 28.70 13.48 16.27
CA GLY A 150 29.74 14.25 15.62
C GLY A 150 29.41 14.68 14.18
N ALA A 151 28.36 14.19 13.55
CA ALA A 151 27.95 14.62 12.22
C ALA A 151 27.31 16.02 12.26
N LEU A 152 27.65 16.87 11.29
CA LEU A 152 26.99 18.16 11.09
C LEU A 152 25.68 17.94 10.34
N VAL A 153 24.59 18.49 10.86
CA VAL A 153 23.24 18.40 10.30
C VAL A 153 22.62 19.78 10.09
N SER A 154 21.69 19.87 9.14
CA SER A 154 20.96 21.09 8.81
C SER A 154 19.58 20.77 8.22
N PRO A 155 18.62 21.73 8.20
CA PRO A 155 17.32 21.54 7.57
C PRO A 155 17.36 21.18 6.07
N SER A 156 18.49 21.44 5.40
CA SER A 156 18.67 21.21 3.95
C SER A 156 19.38 19.88 3.64
N LEU A 157 19.40 18.94 4.58
CA LEU A 157 19.99 17.62 4.34
C LEU A 157 19.26 16.88 3.22
N PRO A 158 19.98 16.15 2.33
CA PRO A 158 19.38 15.36 1.24
C PRO A 158 18.65 14.12 1.76
N GLN A 159 19.00 13.65 2.96
CA GLN A 159 18.37 12.48 3.60
C GLN A 159 17.91 12.82 5.01
N PRO A 160 16.83 12.20 5.50
CA PRO A 160 16.36 12.39 6.86
C PRO A 160 17.36 11.83 7.89
N LEU A 161 17.28 12.33 9.12
CA LEU A 161 18.04 11.76 10.26
C LEU A 161 17.64 10.31 10.53
N THR A 162 16.37 10.01 10.38
CA THR A 162 15.75 8.69 10.42
C THR A 162 14.32 8.79 9.92
N THR A 163 13.71 7.65 9.67
CA THR A 163 12.26 7.54 9.43
C THR A 163 11.62 6.83 10.61
N VAL A 164 10.52 7.33 11.12
CA VAL A 164 9.72 6.64 12.15
C VAL A 164 8.50 6.08 11.44
N SER A 165 8.38 4.72 11.45
CA SER A 165 7.29 4.00 10.78
C SER A 165 6.33 3.43 11.81
N ASP A 166 5.04 3.78 11.70
CA ASP A 166 3.97 3.10 12.44
C ASP A 166 3.60 1.81 11.70
N ASN A 167 4.09 0.70 12.23
CA ASN A 167 3.87 -0.64 11.68
C ASN A 167 2.76 -1.41 12.42
N SER A 168 1.89 -0.74 13.16
CA SER A 168 0.75 -1.38 13.87
C SER A 168 -0.24 -1.99 12.89
N ASP A 169 -0.60 -1.22 11.88
CA ASP A 169 -1.36 -1.63 10.71
C ASP A 169 -0.52 -1.35 9.47
N MET A 170 -0.56 -2.27 8.51
CA MET A 170 0.18 -2.12 7.27
C MET A 170 -0.76 -1.80 6.12
N TYR A 171 -0.41 -0.82 5.34
CA TYR A 171 -1.09 -0.50 4.10
C TYR A 171 -0.41 -1.17 2.92
N VAL A 172 -1.17 -1.99 2.22
CA VAL A 172 -0.70 -2.69 1.04
C VAL A 172 -1.31 -2.04 -0.19
N TYR A 173 -0.46 -1.47 -1.02
CA TYR A 173 -0.83 -0.79 -2.26
C TYR A 173 -0.65 -1.74 -3.43
N PHE A 174 -1.67 -1.88 -4.24
CA PHE A 174 -1.65 -2.66 -5.47
C PHE A 174 -2.44 -1.94 -6.55
N SER A 175 -2.19 -2.28 -7.80
CA SER A 175 -2.85 -1.65 -8.93
C SER A 175 -3.62 -2.67 -9.75
N MET A 176 -4.79 -2.26 -10.24
CA MET A 176 -5.56 -3.02 -11.24
C MET A 176 -5.87 -2.16 -12.44
N THR A 177 -6.13 -2.78 -13.58
CA THR A 177 -6.49 -2.05 -14.79
C THR A 177 -7.87 -1.42 -14.68
N GLU A 178 -8.11 -0.32 -15.42
CA GLU A 178 -9.43 0.33 -15.49
C GLU A 178 -10.54 -0.66 -15.87
N ASN A 179 -10.28 -1.55 -16.84
CA ASN A 179 -11.25 -2.56 -17.27
C ASN A 179 -11.67 -3.50 -16.14
N GLN A 180 -10.73 -3.92 -15.29
CA GLN A 180 -11.02 -4.76 -14.12
C GLN A 180 -11.85 -3.99 -13.09
N LEU A 181 -11.52 -2.73 -12.82
CA LEU A 181 -12.29 -1.89 -11.93
C LEU A 181 -13.72 -1.66 -12.44
N LEU A 182 -13.88 -1.40 -13.74
CA LEU A 182 -15.20 -1.25 -14.35
C LEU A 182 -16.03 -2.54 -14.25
N ALA A 183 -15.42 -3.70 -14.45
CA ALA A 183 -16.09 -4.99 -14.27
C ALA A 183 -16.57 -5.18 -12.84
N LEU A 184 -15.73 -4.90 -11.84
CA LEU A 184 -16.08 -4.95 -10.42
C LEU A 184 -17.20 -3.93 -10.08
N THR A 185 -17.09 -2.71 -10.58
CA THR A 185 -18.09 -1.67 -10.32
C THR A 185 -19.46 -2.03 -10.92
N ARG A 186 -19.48 -2.66 -12.11
CA ARG A 186 -20.72 -3.17 -12.73
C ARG A 186 -21.33 -4.32 -11.93
N GLN A 187 -20.50 -5.15 -11.34
CA GLN A 187 -20.95 -6.29 -10.52
C GLN A 187 -21.57 -5.82 -9.20
N TYR A 188 -21.03 -4.79 -8.56
CA TYR A 188 -21.45 -4.33 -7.22
C TYR A 188 -22.26 -3.02 -7.23
N GLY A 189 -22.42 -2.36 -8.37
CA GLY A 189 -23.25 -1.17 -8.57
C GLY A 189 -22.50 0.16 -8.47
N SER A 190 -21.70 0.38 -7.43
CA SER A 190 -20.91 1.61 -7.26
C SER A 190 -19.57 1.32 -6.62
N ILE A 191 -18.60 2.26 -6.71
CA ILE A 191 -17.30 2.14 -6.04
C ILE A 191 -17.47 1.98 -4.53
N ALA A 192 -18.39 2.71 -3.90
CA ALA A 192 -18.65 2.63 -2.47
C ALA A 192 -19.25 1.27 -2.05
N GLU A 193 -20.12 0.70 -2.87
CA GLU A 193 -20.67 -0.63 -2.65
C GLU A 193 -19.66 -1.72 -2.94
N THR A 194 -18.82 -1.54 -3.96
CA THR A 194 -17.68 -2.41 -4.24
C THR A 194 -16.77 -2.53 -3.02
N LEU A 195 -16.36 -1.41 -2.41
CA LEU A 195 -15.52 -1.42 -1.21
C LEU A 195 -16.16 -2.14 -0.02
N LYS A 196 -17.48 -2.02 0.16
CA LYS A 196 -18.20 -2.68 1.25
C LYS A 196 -18.40 -4.17 1.02
N SER A 197 -18.63 -4.57 -0.23
CA SER A 197 -18.98 -5.93 -0.63
C SER A 197 -17.78 -6.76 -1.07
N MET A 198 -16.62 -6.12 -1.26
CA MET A 198 -15.37 -6.80 -1.61
C MET A 198 -15.00 -7.81 -0.52
N PRO A 199 -14.68 -9.06 -0.88
CA PRO A 199 -14.21 -10.04 0.08
C PRO A 199 -12.88 -9.62 0.70
N GLY A 200 -12.54 -10.21 1.83
CA GLY A 200 -11.21 -10.05 2.42
C GLY A 200 -10.12 -10.50 1.45
N VAL A 201 -9.02 -9.77 1.43
CA VAL A 201 -7.87 -10.06 0.57
C VAL A 201 -6.79 -10.78 1.37
N GLN A 202 -6.06 -11.68 0.73
CA GLN A 202 -4.91 -12.34 1.31
C GLN A 202 -3.62 -11.71 0.80
N LEU A 203 -2.59 -11.69 1.62
CA LEU A 203 -1.27 -11.21 1.25
C LEU A 203 -0.31 -12.40 1.15
N GLN A 204 0.24 -12.60 -0.03
CA GLN A 204 1.35 -13.52 -0.24
C GLN A 204 2.66 -12.76 -0.13
N LEU A 205 3.53 -13.19 0.74
CA LEU A 205 4.83 -12.59 0.97
C LEU A 205 5.82 -12.94 -0.16
N SER A 206 6.96 -12.28 -0.18
CA SER A 206 8.01 -12.49 -1.20
C SER A 206 8.63 -13.89 -1.18
N ASP A 207 8.53 -14.60 -0.07
CA ASP A 207 8.97 -16.00 0.08
C ASP A 207 7.94 -17.02 -0.42
N GLY A 208 6.77 -16.54 -0.92
CA GLY A 208 5.67 -17.37 -1.38
C GLY A 208 4.70 -17.83 -0.27
N SER A 209 4.99 -17.56 1.00
CA SER A 209 4.08 -17.86 2.11
C SER A 209 2.88 -16.91 2.12
N THR A 210 1.75 -17.39 2.62
CA THR A 210 0.55 -16.56 2.82
C THR A 210 0.59 -15.96 4.23
N TYR A 211 0.33 -14.67 4.34
CA TYR A 211 0.24 -13.99 5.63
C TYR A 211 -1.02 -14.42 6.37
N ASP A 212 -0.89 -14.67 7.67
CA ASP A 212 -1.97 -15.26 8.49
C ASP A 212 -3.20 -14.35 8.68
N GLN A 213 -3.03 -13.03 8.53
CA GLN A 213 -4.11 -12.07 8.70
C GLN A 213 -4.73 -11.71 7.35
N THR A 214 -6.06 -11.66 7.32
CA THR A 214 -6.81 -11.21 6.15
C THR A 214 -6.90 -9.69 6.15
N GLY A 215 -6.57 -9.08 5.02
CA GLY A 215 -6.69 -7.65 4.82
C GLY A 215 -8.05 -7.25 4.25
N ARG A 216 -8.36 -5.96 4.37
CA ARG A 216 -9.55 -5.36 3.78
C ARG A 216 -9.16 -4.20 2.88
N VAL A 217 -9.74 -4.14 1.69
CA VAL A 217 -9.59 -2.97 0.81
C VAL A 217 -10.36 -1.81 1.40
N GLU A 218 -9.63 -0.71 1.69
CA GLU A 218 -10.20 0.49 2.32
C GLU A 218 -10.45 1.62 1.33
N SER A 219 -9.62 1.70 0.30
CA SER A 219 -9.74 2.79 -0.67
C SER A 219 -9.36 2.37 -2.08
N ILE A 220 -10.02 3.00 -3.03
CA ILE A 220 -9.74 2.93 -4.46
C ILE A 220 -9.41 4.37 -4.88
N SER A 221 -8.30 4.57 -5.59
CA SER A 221 -7.94 5.89 -6.11
C SER A 221 -9.04 6.42 -7.03
N GLY A 222 -9.41 7.69 -6.85
CA GLY A 222 -10.33 8.38 -7.77
C GLY A 222 -9.67 8.85 -9.07
N VAL A 223 -8.38 8.57 -9.27
CA VAL A 223 -7.60 8.98 -10.44
C VAL A 223 -6.95 7.75 -11.07
N ILE A 224 -7.06 7.65 -12.40
CA ILE A 224 -6.40 6.64 -13.21
C ILE A 224 -5.02 7.18 -13.59
N ASP A 225 -3.99 6.39 -13.39
CA ASP A 225 -2.66 6.68 -13.91
C ASP A 225 -2.68 6.54 -15.44
N THR A 226 -2.56 7.67 -16.13
CA THR A 226 -2.67 7.74 -17.59
C THR A 226 -1.50 7.06 -18.31
N SER A 227 -0.38 6.85 -17.64
CA SER A 227 0.80 6.18 -18.22
C SER A 227 0.62 4.66 -18.26
N THR A 228 -0.10 4.09 -17.31
CA THR A 228 -0.29 2.64 -17.15
C THR A 228 -1.74 2.19 -17.38
N GLY A 229 -2.71 3.11 -17.41
CA GLY A 229 -4.14 2.79 -17.48
C GLY A 229 -4.62 2.02 -16.25
N SER A 230 -3.99 2.24 -15.10
CA SER A 230 -4.28 1.51 -13.88
C SER A 230 -4.79 2.41 -12.75
N VAL A 231 -5.51 1.80 -11.83
CA VAL A 231 -6.04 2.42 -10.61
C VAL A 231 -5.36 1.80 -9.41
N SER A 232 -4.91 2.64 -8.49
CA SER A 232 -4.28 2.18 -7.25
C SER A 232 -5.33 1.90 -6.18
N LEU A 233 -5.20 0.77 -5.52
CA LEU A 233 -6.01 0.34 -4.39
C LEU A 233 -5.14 0.22 -3.15
N ARG A 234 -5.75 0.45 -1.98
CA ARG A 234 -5.10 0.27 -0.69
C ARG A 234 -5.90 -0.71 0.15
N ALA A 235 -5.23 -1.75 0.61
CA ALA A 235 -5.76 -2.67 1.61
C ALA A 235 -5.04 -2.49 2.94
N ALA A 236 -5.76 -2.58 4.05
CA ALA A 236 -5.20 -2.56 5.40
C ALA A 236 -5.06 -3.99 5.93
N PHE A 237 -3.91 -4.27 6.53
CA PHE A 237 -3.60 -5.54 7.18
C PHE A 237 -3.13 -5.30 8.61
N PRO A 238 -3.76 -5.92 9.61
CA PRO A 238 -3.25 -5.88 10.98
C PRO A 238 -1.86 -6.54 11.06
N ASN A 239 -0.96 -5.97 11.85
CA ASN A 239 0.41 -6.50 12.01
C ASN A 239 0.79 -6.71 13.48
N PRO A 240 0.06 -7.58 14.22
CA PRO A 240 0.26 -7.75 15.65
C PRO A 240 1.65 -8.31 16.00
N ASN A 241 2.21 -9.15 15.14
CA ASN A 241 3.49 -9.79 15.36
C ASN A 241 4.68 -8.98 14.82
N GLY A 242 4.43 -7.86 14.13
CA GLY A 242 5.48 -7.03 13.53
C GLY A 242 6.26 -7.73 12.41
N LEU A 243 5.67 -8.74 11.76
CA LEU A 243 6.31 -9.47 10.65
C LEU A 243 6.44 -8.61 9.39
N LEU A 244 5.45 -7.77 9.13
CA LEU A 244 5.45 -6.88 7.99
C LEU A 244 6.23 -5.61 8.31
N HIS A 245 7.04 -5.19 7.36
CA HIS A 245 7.85 -3.97 7.45
C HIS A 245 7.55 -3.03 6.29
N SER A 246 7.62 -1.73 6.53
CA SER A 246 7.51 -0.73 5.47
C SER A 246 8.62 -0.89 4.45
N GLY A 247 8.28 -0.77 3.15
CA GLY A 247 9.18 -1.02 2.03
C GLY A 247 9.18 -2.47 1.54
N GLY A 248 8.46 -3.38 2.20
CA GLY A 248 8.29 -4.75 1.75
C GLY A 248 7.50 -4.86 0.45
N ALA A 249 7.66 -5.98 -0.26
CA ALA A 249 6.88 -6.32 -1.45
C ALA A 249 6.18 -7.66 -1.24
N GLY A 250 5.08 -7.86 -1.97
CA GLY A 250 4.30 -9.09 -1.95
C GLY A 250 3.26 -9.08 -3.04
N ASN A 251 2.35 -10.04 -3.00
CA ASN A 251 1.23 -10.11 -3.90
C ASN A 251 -0.09 -10.11 -3.12
N ILE A 252 -1.03 -9.29 -3.53
CA ILE A 252 -2.41 -9.35 -3.05
C ILE A 252 -3.15 -10.42 -3.84
N ILE A 253 -3.77 -11.35 -3.13
CA ILE A 253 -4.65 -12.36 -3.69
C ILE A 253 -6.09 -11.90 -3.43
N LEU A 254 -6.77 -11.50 -4.51
CA LEU A 254 -8.17 -11.09 -4.48
C LEU A 254 -9.04 -12.27 -4.91
N PRO A 255 -9.85 -12.87 -4.03
CA PRO A 255 -10.79 -13.91 -4.41
C PRO A 255 -11.96 -13.30 -5.19
N SER A 256 -12.35 -13.95 -6.27
CA SER A 256 -13.51 -13.61 -7.09
C SER A 256 -14.42 -14.81 -7.19
N ILE A 257 -15.68 -14.67 -6.81
CA ILE A 257 -16.66 -15.75 -6.88
C ILE A 257 -17.45 -15.60 -8.18
N TYR A 258 -17.29 -16.58 -9.06
CA TYR A 258 -18.08 -16.71 -10.28
C TYR A 258 -19.21 -17.69 -10.00
N LYS A 259 -20.44 -17.17 -9.98
CA LYS A 259 -21.64 -17.97 -9.76
C LYS A 259 -22.13 -18.56 -11.08
N ASP A 260 -22.67 -19.77 -11.02
CA ASP A 260 -23.27 -20.48 -12.15
C ASP A 260 -22.37 -20.55 -13.39
N CYS A 261 -21.06 -20.68 -13.21
CA CYS A 261 -20.08 -20.72 -14.30
C CYS A 261 -19.75 -22.15 -14.73
N ILE A 262 -19.44 -22.33 -16.01
CA ILE A 262 -18.94 -23.60 -16.55
C ILE A 262 -17.41 -23.53 -16.58
N ALA A 263 -16.76 -24.35 -15.76
CA ALA A 263 -15.31 -24.49 -15.76
C ALA A 263 -14.89 -25.59 -16.76
N VAL A 264 -13.97 -25.24 -17.66
CA VAL A 264 -13.44 -26.12 -18.69
C VAL A 264 -11.93 -26.26 -18.50
N PRO A 265 -11.38 -27.49 -18.33
CA PRO A 265 -9.94 -27.68 -18.28
C PRO A 265 -9.27 -27.18 -19.58
N GLN A 266 -8.12 -26.48 -19.45
CA GLN A 266 -7.37 -26.04 -20.64
C GLN A 266 -7.00 -27.20 -21.58
N ALA A 267 -6.70 -28.38 -21.02
CA ALA A 267 -6.42 -29.58 -21.80
C ALA A 267 -7.58 -30.03 -22.68
N ALA A 268 -8.81 -29.61 -22.38
CA ALA A 268 -10.01 -29.88 -23.16
C ALA A 268 -10.30 -28.83 -24.23
N THR A 269 -9.42 -27.84 -24.39
CA THR A 269 -9.59 -26.73 -25.34
C THR A 269 -8.48 -26.73 -26.38
N PHE A 270 -8.74 -26.12 -27.55
CA PHE A 270 -7.73 -25.81 -28.55
C PHE A 270 -7.95 -24.39 -29.08
N GLU A 271 -6.85 -23.73 -29.42
CA GLU A 271 -6.89 -22.38 -29.97
C GLU A 271 -6.73 -22.41 -31.49
N LEU A 272 -7.63 -21.75 -32.19
CA LEU A 272 -7.55 -21.55 -33.63
C LEU A 272 -7.86 -20.08 -33.95
N GLN A 273 -6.94 -19.40 -34.65
CA GLN A 273 -7.10 -17.98 -35.02
C GLN A 273 -7.44 -17.06 -33.81
N ASN A 274 -6.75 -17.24 -32.70
CA ASN A 274 -6.96 -16.47 -31.45
C ASN A 274 -8.35 -16.64 -30.82
N LYS A 275 -9.08 -17.71 -31.16
CA LYS A 275 -10.35 -18.12 -30.58
C LYS A 275 -10.20 -19.49 -29.94
N VAL A 276 -10.89 -19.68 -28.83
CA VAL A 276 -10.86 -20.94 -28.07
C VAL A 276 -12.04 -21.82 -28.47
N TYR A 277 -11.77 -23.08 -28.72
CA TYR A 277 -12.74 -24.09 -29.14
C TYR A 277 -12.70 -25.30 -28.19
N VAL A 278 -13.81 -25.98 -28.10
CA VAL A 278 -13.93 -27.32 -27.50
C VAL A 278 -14.58 -28.29 -28.49
N TYR A 279 -14.33 -29.56 -28.36
CA TYR A 279 -15.13 -30.55 -29.06
C TYR A 279 -16.29 -31.00 -28.18
N LYS A 280 -17.53 -30.69 -28.63
CA LYS A 280 -18.75 -31.26 -28.07
C LYS A 280 -19.00 -32.64 -28.67
N VAL A 281 -19.54 -33.54 -27.90
CA VAL A 281 -19.98 -34.85 -28.36
C VAL A 281 -21.45 -34.72 -28.75
N VAL A 282 -21.74 -34.74 -30.05
CA VAL A 282 -23.09 -34.70 -30.61
C VAL A 282 -23.25 -35.98 -31.45
N ASP A 283 -24.28 -36.75 -31.16
CA ASP A 283 -24.57 -38.05 -31.84
C ASP A 283 -23.34 -38.99 -31.92
N GLY A 284 -22.51 -39.00 -30.88
CA GLY A 284 -21.29 -39.83 -30.81
C GLY A 284 -20.12 -39.35 -31.69
N LYS A 285 -20.19 -38.14 -32.23
CA LYS A 285 -19.13 -37.52 -33.04
C LYS A 285 -18.63 -36.24 -32.40
N ALA A 286 -17.35 -35.91 -32.67
CA ALA A 286 -16.75 -34.65 -32.27
C ALA A 286 -17.29 -33.52 -33.14
N SER A 287 -17.86 -32.47 -32.53
CA SER A 287 -18.25 -31.23 -33.18
C SER A 287 -17.54 -30.06 -32.52
N SER A 288 -16.81 -29.27 -33.30
CA SER A 288 -16.11 -28.10 -32.78
C SER A 288 -17.09 -26.99 -32.44
N ALA A 289 -17.02 -26.48 -31.22
CA ALA A 289 -17.79 -25.37 -30.74
C ALA A 289 -16.89 -24.26 -30.25
N MET A 290 -17.09 -23.04 -30.76
CA MET A 290 -16.39 -21.86 -30.27
C MET A 290 -16.93 -21.51 -28.88
N ILE A 291 -16.04 -21.25 -27.96
CA ILE A 291 -16.39 -20.81 -26.62
C ILE A 291 -15.75 -19.43 -26.33
N ASP A 292 -16.48 -18.58 -25.68
CA ASP A 292 -15.94 -17.35 -25.12
C ASP A 292 -15.46 -17.64 -23.70
N VAL A 293 -14.15 -17.47 -23.48
CA VAL A 293 -13.52 -17.88 -22.22
C VAL A 293 -12.85 -16.72 -21.52
N GLU A 294 -12.97 -16.69 -20.21
CA GLU A 294 -12.13 -15.89 -19.34
C GLU A 294 -10.92 -16.71 -18.91
N LYS A 295 -9.72 -16.20 -19.28
CA LYS A 295 -8.45 -16.83 -18.92
C LYS A 295 -8.19 -16.63 -17.43
N ILE A 296 -8.10 -17.72 -16.70
CA ILE A 296 -7.80 -17.71 -15.26
C ILE A 296 -6.28 -17.79 -15.04
N SER A 297 -5.80 -17.08 -14.04
CA SER A 297 -4.37 -17.06 -13.69
C SER A 297 -3.82 -18.40 -13.16
N ASN A 298 -4.68 -19.40 -12.83
CA ASN A 298 -4.22 -20.70 -12.34
C ASN A 298 -3.63 -21.61 -13.45
N GLY A 299 -3.77 -21.22 -14.72
CA GLY A 299 -3.22 -21.92 -15.89
C GLY A 299 -3.76 -23.34 -16.11
N ARG A 300 -4.85 -23.74 -15.44
CA ARG A 300 -5.40 -25.09 -15.53
C ARG A 300 -6.82 -25.15 -16.08
N GLU A 301 -7.62 -24.13 -15.83
CA GLU A 301 -9.03 -24.09 -16.20
C GLU A 301 -9.37 -22.74 -16.85
N TYR A 302 -10.36 -22.74 -17.74
CA TYR A 302 -11.03 -21.56 -18.26
C TYR A 302 -12.46 -21.49 -17.74
N ILE A 303 -13.00 -20.29 -17.55
CA ILE A 303 -14.43 -20.11 -17.37
C ILE A 303 -15.04 -19.82 -18.73
N ALA A 304 -15.99 -20.67 -19.16
CA ALA A 304 -16.78 -20.42 -20.34
C ALA A 304 -17.92 -19.45 -20.01
N ARG A 305 -17.88 -18.24 -20.62
CA ARG A 305 -18.95 -17.23 -20.52
C ARG A 305 -20.07 -17.48 -21.51
N ALA A 306 -19.73 -18.06 -22.67
CA ALA A 306 -20.71 -18.41 -23.71
C ALA A 306 -20.19 -19.59 -24.54
N GLY A 307 -21.12 -20.26 -25.25
CA GLY A 307 -20.81 -21.35 -26.16
C GLY A 307 -21.03 -22.75 -25.57
N LEU A 308 -21.20 -22.88 -24.24
CA LEU A 308 -21.57 -24.14 -23.57
C LEU A 308 -22.85 -23.97 -22.77
N VAL A 309 -23.61 -25.05 -22.67
CA VAL A 309 -24.83 -25.15 -21.84
C VAL A 309 -24.61 -26.23 -20.77
N PRO A 310 -25.08 -26.05 -19.54
CA PRO A 310 -25.03 -27.08 -18.54
C PRO A 310 -25.65 -28.39 -19.06
N GLY A 311 -24.89 -29.49 -18.96
CA GLY A 311 -25.29 -30.78 -19.53
C GLY A 311 -24.62 -31.20 -20.82
N ASP A 312 -23.97 -30.25 -21.52
CA ASP A 312 -23.16 -30.58 -22.70
C ASP A 312 -22.05 -31.59 -22.33
N VAL A 313 -21.72 -32.50 -23.26
CA VAL A 313 -20.62 -33.43 -23.11
C VAL A 313 -19.45 -32.95 -23.98
N ILE A 314 -18.31 -32.68 -23.36
CA ILE A 314 -17.09 -32.24 -24.06
C ILE A 314 -16.01 -33.30 -23.95
N VAL A 315 -15.07 -33.26 -24.89
CA VAL A 315 -13.86 -34.09 -24.85
C VAL A 315 -12.87 -33.46 -23.88
N ALA A 316 -12.48 -34.18 -22.83
CA ALA A 316 -11.60 -33.71 -21.78
C ALA A 316 -10.11 -33.87 -22.09
N GLU A 317 -9.75 -34.91 -22.86
CA GLU A 317 -8.36 -35.27 -23.17
C GLU A 317 -8.25 -35.71 -24.64
N GLY A 318 -7.08 -35.49 -25.26
CA GLY A 318 -6.80 -35.88 -26.62
C GLY A 318 -7.33 -34.96 -27.72
N VAL A 319 -7.70 -33.74 -27.37
CA VAL A 319 -8.27 -32.72 -28.27
C VAL A 319 -7.38 -32.43 -29.50
N GLY A 320 -6.06 -32.43 -29.31
CA GLY A 320 -5.09 -32.17 -30.41
C GLY A 320 -5.02 -33.26 -31.49
N LEU A 321 -5.58 -34.43 -31.25
CA LEU A 321 -5.60 -35.55 -32.19
C LEU A 321 -6.93 -35.66 -32.93
N LEU A 322 -7.94 -34.92 -32.53
CA LEU A 322 -9.31 -35.03 -33.06
C LEU A 322 -9.51 -34.07 -34.26
N ARG A 323 -10.37 -34.48 -35.16
CA ARG A 323 -10.90 -33.63 -36.25
C ARG A 323 -12.43 -33.61 -36.16
N GLU A 324 -13.00 -32.61 -36.80
CA GLU A 324 -14.48 -32.51 -36.93
C GLU A 324 -15.05 -33.81 -37.50
N GLY A 325 -16.13 -34.28 -36.84
CA GLY A 325 -16.82 -35.52 -37.28
C GLY A 325 -16.18 -36.84 -36.80
N THR A 326 -15.04 -36.81 -36.11
CA THR A 326 -14.39 -38.02 -35.62
C THR A 326 -15.31 -38.75 -34.62
N PRO A 327 -15.62 -40.05 -34.78
CA PRO A 327 -16.42 -40.84 -33.86
C PRO A 327 -15.70 -40.94 -32.50
N ILE A 328 -16.42 -40.64 -31.40
CA ILE A 328 -15.90 -40.64 -30.04
C ILE A 328 -16.54 -41.76 -29.27
N VAL A 329 -15.70 -42.66 -28.73
CA VAL A 329 -16.13 -43.72 -27.82
C VAL A 329 -15.67 -43.35 -26.40
N PRO A 330 -16.59 -43.30 -25.40
CA PRO A 330 -16.22 -43.01 -24.02
C PRO A 330 -15.20 -44.01 -23.50
N LYS A 331 -14.19 -43.57 -22.76
CA LYS A 331 -13.07 -44.37 -22.25
C LYS A 331 -13.52 -45.60 -21.44
N GLY A 332 -14.74 -45.63 -20.89
CA GLY A 332 -15.33 -46.78 -20.17
C GLY A 332 -15.99 -47.83 -21.08
N GLN A 333 -16.42 -47.47 -22.31
CA GLN A 333 -17.02 -48.41 -23.26
C GLN A 333 -16.00 -49.05 -24.20
N ALA A 334 -14.87 -48.40 -24.45
CA ALA A 334 -13.78 -48.98 -25.23
C ALA A 334 -13.14 -50.20 -24.57
N ALA A 335 -13.07 -50.24 -23.25
CA ALA A 335 -12.59 -51.38 -22.49
C ALA A 335 -13.58 -52.59 -22.52
N ALA A 336 -14.89 -52.31 -22.59
CA ALA A 336 -15.91 -53.39 -22.71
C ALA A 336 -16.00 -53.93 -24.14
N ALA A 337 -15.76 -53.11 -25.19
CA ALA A 337 -15.76 -53.58 -26.58
C ALA A 337 -14.50 -54.38 -26.96
N ALA A 338 -13.35 -54.08 -26.35
CA ALA A 338 -12.11 -54.85 -26.53
C ALA A 338 -12.16 -56.20 -25.81
N ALA A 339 -13.01 -56.36 -24.78
CA ALA A 339 -13.23 -57.62 -24.06
C ALA A 339 -14.28 -58.56 -24.73
N ALA A 340 -15.01 -58.06 -25.74
CA ALA A 340 -16.08 -58.76 -26.44
C ALA A 340 -15.72 -59.25 -27.86
N ALA A 341 -14.47 -59.12 -28.30
CA ALA A 341 -14.02 -59.68 -29.59
C ALA A 341 -13.77 -61.20 -29.42
N PRO A 342 -14.41 -62.07 -30.22
CA PRO A 342 -14.18 -63.50 -30.16
C PRO A 342 -12.78 -63.82 -30.65
N ALA A 343 -12.09 -64.70 -29.88
CA ALA A 343 -10.83 -65.31 -30.27
C ALA A 343 -11.09 -66.19 -31.50
N THR A 344 -10.66 -65.79 -32.70
CA THR A 344 -10.52 -66.68 -33.82
C THR A 344 -9.23 -67.46 -33.66
N ASP A 345 -9.48 -68.74 -33.48
CA ASP A 345 -8.58 -69.90 -33.51
C ASP A 345 -7.89 -69.94 -34.89
N GLU A 346 -6.58 -69.91 -34.93
CA GLU A 346 -5.82 -70.34 -36.09
C GLU A 346 -4.60 -71.13 -35.62
N SER A 347 -4.91 -72.44 -35.39
CA SER A 347 -3.95 -73.48 -35.36
C SER A 347 -3.59 -73.91 -36.79
N ALA A 348 -2.37 -74.20 -36.99
CA ALA A 348 -1.71 -74.97 -38.07
C ALA A 348 -0.90 -74.10 -39.08
N ALA A 349 0.37 -74.11 -38.95
CA ALA A 349 1.29 -74.85 -39.82
C ALA A 349 2.73 -74.67 -39.39
N GLN A 350 3.31 -75.71 -38.90
CA GLN A 350 4.77 -75.95 -38.85
C GLN A 350 5.35 -75.97 -40.22
N THR A 351 6.57 -75.49 -40.48
CA THR A 351 7.70 -76.36 -40.83
C THR A 351 8.71 -75.64 -41.70
N GLN A 352 9.96 -75.67 -41.25
CA GLN A 352 11.21 -75.71 -42.03
C GLN A 352 11.56 -74.39 -42.87
N THR A 353 12.71 -73.86 -42.79
CA THR A 353 14.06 -74.44 -43.00
C THR A 353 15.10 -73.36 -42.59
N GLU A 354 15.96 -73.65 -41.72
CA GLU A 354 17.42 -73.75 -41.82
C GLU A 354 18.18 -73.01 -42.96
N LYS A 355 19.22 -72.28 -42.51
CA LYS A 355 20.56 -72.09 -43.08
C LYS A 355 20.86 -70.87 -43.92
N GLU A 356 22.00 -70.33 -43.48
CA GLU A 356 23.08 -69.61 -44.20
C GLU A 356 22.77 -68.22 -44.74
N GLU A 357 23.53 -67.22 -44.41
CA GLU A 357 24.98 -67.00 -44.21
C GLU A 357 25.23 -65.85 -43.18
#